data_0540af3484522c901bd41a86d7c61205
#
_entry.id   0540af3484522c901bd41a86d7c61205
#
_cell.length_a   1.000
_cell.length_b   1.000
_cell.length_c   1.000
_cell.angle_alpha   90.00
_cell.angle_beta   90.00
_cell.angle_gamma   90.00
#
_symmetry.space_group_name_H-M   'P 1'
#
loop_
_entity.id
_entity.type
_entity.pdbx_description
1 polymer ?
#
loop_
_entity_poly.entity_id
_entity_poly.type
_entity_poly.pdbx_seq_one_letter_code
_entity_poly.pdbx_strand_id
1 'polypeptide(L)'
;MRAIADGLLREPAHVGVAVCAVLRDETRAANDLFVRVAERAKSAGLRLAGALQQDEPRPGRRRCDMFLRDLASGRLIRISEDRGDLAQGCRLDPGALTEAAELIERAIRSASPDLVILNKFAKAEAEEGGGVRDAIAAALEADIPVLIGVAAAYAPALRDFAGDLCAIVADEAAVRRWLGARFGEWEWLAEGEAVAR
;
A
#
# COMPACT_ATOMS: atom_id res chain seq x y z
N MET A 1 22.59 2.97 8.53
CA MET A 1 21.29 2.84 7.84
C MET A 1 21.40 2.76 6.30
N ARG A 2 22.31 3.48 5.61
CA ARG A 2 22.48 3.36 4.13
C ARG A 2 22.91 1.97 3.64
N ALA A 3 23.78 1.28 4.34
CA ALA A 3 24.34 -0.02 3.87
C ALA A 3 23.32 -1.19 3.85
N ILE A 4 22.23 -1.13 4.62
CA ILE A 4 21.19 -2.17 4.61
C ILE A 4 20.25 -2.00 3.39
N ALA A 5 20.08 -0.77 2.91
CA ALA A 5 19.23 -0.48 1.77
C ALA A 5 19.83 -0.97 0.43
N ASP A 6 21.15 -0.83 0.25
CA ASP A 6 21.82 -1.15 -1.04
C ASP A 6 21.74 -2.64 -1.42
N GLY A 7 21.65 -3.55 -0.45
CA GLY A 7 21.47 -5.00 -0.71
C GLY A 7 20.01 -5.43 -0.92
N LEU A 8 19.04 -4.54 -0.63
CA LEU A 8 17.61 -4.85 -0.70
C LEU A 8 16.94 -4.34 -1.97
N LEU A 9 17.51 -3.30 -2.60
CA LEU A 9 16.93 -2.69 -3.79
C LEU A 9 17.12 -3.59 -5.03
N ARG A 10 16.06 -3.75 -5.81
CA ARG A 10 16.06 -4.51 -7.07
C ARG A 10 15.39 -3.68 -8.15
N GLU A 11 15.92 -3.74 -9.38
CA GLU A 11 15.28 -3.10 -10.53
C GLU A 11 13.90 -3.73 -10.78
N PRO A 12 12.81 -2.94 -10.76
CA PRO A 12 11.45 -3.44 -10.85
C PRO A 12 10.99 -3.75 -12.28
N ALA A 13 11.80 -3.39 -13.29
CA ALA A 13 11.43 -3.49 -14.70
C ALA A 13 11.59 -4.89 -15.30
N HIS A 14 11.95 -5.90 -14.49
CA HIS A 14 12.02 -7.28 -14.99
C HIS A 14 10.62 -7.86 -15.20
N VAL A 15 10.42 -8.49 -16.36
CA VAL A 15 9.26 -9.34 -16.63
C VAL A 15 9.17 -10.39 -15.51
N GLY A 16 8.06 -10.38 -14.76
CA GLY A 16 7.83 -11.31 -13.65
C GLY A 16 7.77 -10.69 -12.24
N VAL A 17 8.15 -9.42 -12.04
CA VAL A 17 7.98 -8.75 -10.75
C VAL A 17 6.50 -8.41 -10.54
N ALA A 18 5.82 -9.18 -9.70
CA ALA A 18 4.41 -8.98 -9.38
C ALA A 18 4.19 -8.01 -8.22
N VAL A 19 5.14 -7.90 -7.28
CA VAL A 19 5.07 -7.01 -6.11
C VAL A 19 6.11 -5.91 -6.23
N CYS A 20 5.66 -4.66 -6.34
CA CYS A 20 6.51 -3.48 -6.22
C CYS A 20 6.38 -2.92 -4.79
N ALA A 21 7.40 -3.09 -3.98
CA ALA A 21 7.42 -2.66 -2.59
C ALA A 21 8.23 -1.37 -2.43
N VAL A 22 7.57 -0.29 -2.03
CA VAL A 22 8.22 1.00 -1.83
C VAL A 22 8.75 1.09 -0.40
N LEU A 23 10.07 1.26 -0.25
CA LEU A 23 10.66 1.54 1.05
C LEU A 23 10.07 2.84 1.60
N ARG A 24 9.49 2.73 2.79
CA ARG A 24 8.91 3.88 3.49
C ARG A 24 9.80 4.24 4.69
N ASP A 25 10.35 5.44 4.65
CA ASP A 25 10.51 6.18 5.89
C ASP A 25 9.11 6.64 6.32
N GLU A 26 8.82 6.72 7.61
CA GLU A 26 7.49 6.99 8.21
C GLU A 26 6.81 8.30 7.75
N THR A 27 7.12 8.81 6.57
CA THR A 27 6.68 10.10 6.06
C THR A 27 5.43 10.02 5.18
N ARG A 28 4.62 11.07 5.21
CA ARG A 28 3.44 11.31 4.36
C ARG A 28 3.72 11.08 2.87
N ALA A 29 4.94 11.35 2.41
CA ALA A 29 5.29 11.31 0.99
C ALA A 29 4.95 9.98 0.27
N ALA A 30 5.09 8.82 0.96
CA ALA A 30 4.76 7.55 0.32
C ALA A 30 3.24 7.31 0.25
N ASN A 31 2.46 7.80 1.21
CA ASN A 31 1.01 7.72 1.13
C ASN A 31 0.49 8.61 -0.01
N ASP A 32 1.06 9.80 -0.17
CA ASP A 32 0.71 10.72 -1.27
C ASP A 32 1.04 10.11 -2.64
N LEU A 33 2.15 9.38 -2.77
CA LEU A 33 2.46 8.62 -3.98
C LEU A 33 1.37 7.59 -4.31
N PHE A 34 0.94 6.81 -3.33
CA PHE A 34 -0.08 5.78 -3.55
C PHE A 34 -1.45 6.38 -3.88
N VAL A 35 -1.80 7.52 -3.28
CA VAL A 35 -3.00 8.27 -3.65
C VAL A 35 -2.94 8.70 -5.12
N ARG A 36 -1.83 9.33 -5.56
CA ARG A 36 -1.66 9.74 -6.96
C ARG A 36 -1.71 8.56 -7.93
N VAL A 37 -1.07 7.43 -7.58
CA VAL A 37 -1.14 6.20 -8.38
C VAL A 37 -2.57 5.70 -8.49
N ALA A 38 -3.32 5.64 -7.37
CA ALA A 38 -4.70 5.18 -7.37
C ALA A 38 -5.62 6.07 -8.19
N GLU A 39 -5.48 7.39 -8.07
CA GLU A 39 -6.26 8.36 -8.85
C GLU A 39 -5.96 8.23 -10.34
N ARG A 40 -4.68 8.12 -10.71
CA ARG A 40 -4.27 7.97 -12.10
C ARG A 40 -4.75 6.64 -12.69
N ALA A 41 -4.62 5.54 -11.95
CA ALA A 41 -5.11 4.23 -12.37
C ALA A 41 -6.63 4.25 -12.63
N LYS A 42 -7.41 4.84 -11.71
CA LYS A 42 -8.86 5.01 -11.89
C LYS A 42 -9.19 5.87 -13.12
N SER A 43 -8.46 6.97 -13.34
CA SER A 43 -8.65 7.82 -14.51
C SER A 43 -8.30 7.10 -15.83
N ALA A 44 -7.40 6.13 -15.79
CA ALA A 44 -7.08 5.24 -16.91
C ALA A 44 -8.07 4.07 -17.08
N GLY A 45 -9.13 4.00 -16.26
CA GLY A 45 -10.15 2.96 -16.32
C GLY A 45 -9.77 1.64 -15.65
N LEU A 46 -8.67 1.61 -14.87
CA LEU A 46 -8.27 0.39 -14.16
C LEU A 46 -9.14 0.15 -12.93
N ARG A 47 -9.49 -1.10 -12.71
CA ARG A 47 -10.18 -1.56 -11.49
C ARG A 47 -9.14 -1.77 -10.39
N LEU A 48 -9.39 -1.20 -9.24
CA LEU A 48 -8.48 -1.27 -8.10
C LEU A 48 -9.07 -2.07 -6.96
N ALA A 49 -8.21 -2.82 -6.26
CA ALA A 49 -8.47 -3.30 -4.90
C ALA A 49 -7.36 -2.83 -3.97
N GLY A 50 -7.57 -3.01 -2.68
CA GLY A 50 -6.64 -2.59 -1.66
C GLY A 50 -7.19 -1.45 -0.81
N ALA A 51 -6.33 -0.85 0.01
CA ALA A 51 -6.74 0.25 0.88
C ALA A 51 -5.63 1.27 1.09
N LEU A 52 -6.01 2.54 1.19
CA LEU A 52 -5.12 3.65 1.51
C LEU A 52 -5.49 4.27 2.85
N GLN A 53 -4.48 4.60 3.64
CA GLN A 53 -4.68 5.29 4.91
C GLN A 53 -5.09 6.75 4.68
N GLN A 54 -6.13 7.17 5.39
CA GLN A 54 -6.58 8.54 5.45
C GLN A 54 -6.69 8.96 6.92
N ASP A 55 -6.00 10.04 7.27
CA ASP A 55 -6.02 10.57 8.63
C ASP A 55 -6.92 11.81 8.68
N GLU A 56 -7.91 11.80 9.59
CA GLU A 56 -8.82 12.92 9.77
C GLU A 56 -8.50 13.67 11.06
N PRO A 57 -8.25 14.99 10.99
CA PRO A 57 -8.10 15.81 12.19
C PRO A 57 -9.36 15.78 13.04
N ARG A 58 -9.21 15.63 14.35
CA ARG A 58 -10.31 15.67 15.30
C ARG A 58 -10.30 16.99 16.07
N PRO A 59 -11.36 17.81 16.02
CA PRO A 59 -11.41 19.05 16.77
C PRO A 59 -11.17 18.83 18.26
N GLY A 60 -10.27 19.61 18.85
CA GLY A 60 -9.93 19.52 20.27
C GLY A 60 -9.05 18.34 20.68
N ARG A 61 -8.55 17.56 19.76
CA ARG A 61 -7.64 16.43 20.01
C ARG A 61 -6.30 16.62 19.32
N ARG A 62 -5.24 16.15 19.97
CA ARG A 62 -3.87 16.19 19.40
C ARG A 62 -3.63 15.16 18.30
N ARG A 63 -4.42 14.09 18.27
CA ARG A 63 -4.21 12.94 17.37
C ARG A 63 -5.38 12.81 16.41
N CYS A 64 -5.07 12.59 15.13
CA CYS A 64 -6.06 12.31 14.09
C CYS A 64 -6.73 10.96 14.32
N ASP A 65 -7.97 10.82 13.86
CA ASP A 65 -8.56 9.52 13.63
C ASP A 65 -7.98 8.91 12.36
N MET A 66 -7.67 7.61 12.40
CA MET A 66 -7.10 6.89 11.27
C MET A 66 -8.17 6.04 10.60
N PHE A 67 -8.25 6.14 9.29
CA PHE A 67 -9.15 5.36 8.45
C PHE A 67 -8.37 4.64 7.36
N LEU A 68 -8.92 3.53 6.88
CA LEU A 68 -8.58 2.92 5.62
C LEU A 68 -9.71 3.19 4.63
N ARG A 69 -9.36 3.75 3.48
CA ARG A 69 -10.28 3.87 2.35
C ARG A 69 -10.10 2.65 1.46
N ASP A 70 -11.10 1.79 1.42
CA ASP A 70 -11.15 0.68 0.46
C ASP A 70 -11.24 1.20 -0.97
N LEU A 71 -10.35 0.75 -1.83
CA LEU A 71 -10.23 1.27 -3.21
C LEU A 71 -11.29 0.71 -4.15
N ALA A 72 -11.83 -0.47 -3.86
CA ALA A 72 -12.85 -1.09 -4.67
C ALA A 72 -14.23 -0.43 -4.46
N SER A 73 -14.63 -0.22 -3.20
CA SER A 73 -15.95 0.31 -2.83
C SER A 73 -15.94 1.81 -2.47
N GLY A 74 -14.77 2.36 -2.15
CA GLY A 74 -14.65 3.71 -1.59
C GLY A 74 -15.02 3.83 -0.11
N ARG A 75 -15.39 2.72 0.55
CA ARG A 75 -15.79 2.70 1.96
C ARG A 75 -14.64 3.15 2.86
N LEU A 76 -14.95 3.97 3.86
CA LEU A 76 -14.04 4.34 4.93
C LEU A 76 -14.24 3.40 6.13
N ILE A 77 -13.16 2.77 6.58
CA ILE A 77 -13.12 1.91 7.75
C ILE A 77 -12.25 2.60 8.79
N ARG A 78 -12.82 2.94 9.91
CA ARG A 78 -12.06 3.53 11.03
C ARG A 78 -11.21 2.44 11.67
N ILE A 79 -9.89 2.64 11.69
CA ILE A 79 -8.91 1.70 12.24
C ILE A 79 -8.25 2.22 13.53
N SER A 80 -8.71 3.33 14.07
CA SER A 80 -8.22 3.89 15.33
C SER A 80 -9.23 3.77 16.45
N GLU A 81 -8.79 3.27 17.60
CA GLU A 81 -9.55 3.30 18.84
C GLU A 81 -9.48 4.69 19.51
N ASP A 82 -10.58 5.11 20.13
CA ASP A 82 -10.60 6.29 21.02
C ASP A 82 -10.17 5.89 22.43
N ARG A 83 -8.90 5.97 22.72
CA ARG A 83 -8.33 5.68 24.05
C ARG A 83 -8.07 6.94 24.88
N GLY A 84 -8.60 8.10 24.46
CA GLY A 84 -8.35 9.40 25.10
C GLY A 84 -6.97 9.99 24.78
N ASP A 85 -6.76 11.26 25.16
CA ASP A 85 -5.54 12.01 24.82
C ASP A 85 -4.30 11.59 25.60
N LEU A 86 -4.48 10.96 26.76
CA LEU A 86 -3.39 10.52 27.65
C LEU A 86 -2.92 9.09 27.35
N ALA A 87 -3.57 8.37 26.45
CA ALA A 87 -3.19 7.00 26.13
C ALA A 87 -1.83 6.94 25.42
N GLN A 88 -0.93 6.19 26.00
CA GLN A 88 0.37 5.87 25.40
C GLN A 88 0.27 4.50 24.73
N GLY A 89 0.77 4.39 23.49
CA GLY A 89 0.82 3.13 22.75
C GLY A 89 0.01 3.12 21.45
N CYS A 90 -0.05 1.94 20.85
CA CYS A 90 -0.76 1.71 19.60
C CYS A 90 -2.27 1.87 19.81
N ARG A 91 -2.92 2.61 18.90
CA ARG A 91 -4.36 2.83 18.91
C ARG A 91 -5.05 2.12 17.74
N LEU A 92 -4.36 1.24 17.04
CA LEU A 92 -4.97 0.47 15.98
C LEU A 92 -5.97 -0.51 16.55
N ASP A 93 -7.13 -0.58 15.91
CA ASP A 93 -8.18 -1.56 16.20
C ASP A 93 -7.90 -2.84 15.38
N PRO A 94 -7.52 -3.95 16.04
CA PRO A 94 -7.22 -5.19 15.32
C PRO A 94 -8.43 -5.75 14.57
N GLY A 95 -9.64 -5.61 15.13
CA GLY A 95 -10.87 -6.08 14.48
C GLY A 95 -11.16 -5.32 13.20
N ALA A 96 -11.03 -3.98 13.23
CA ALA A 96 -11.20 -3.16 12.04
C ALA A 96 -10.13 -3.43 10.97
N LEU A 97 -8.90 -3.74 11.37
CA LEU A 97 -7.84 -4.15 10.43
C LEU A 97 -8.15 -5.49 9.78
N THR A 98 -8.68 -6.45 10.55
CA THR A 98 -9.12 -7.75 10.02
C THR A 98 -10.29 -7.56 9.04
N GLU A 99 -11.30 -6.77 9.38
CA GLU A 99 -12.42 -6.44 8.48
C GLU A 99 -11.91 -5.82 7.16
N ALA A 100 -10.97 -4.90 7.24
CA ALA A 100 -10.39 -4.28 6.05
C ALA A 100 -9.63 -5.30 5.19
N ALA A 101 -8.84 -6.19 5.79
CA ALA A 101 -8.10 -7.23 5.08
C ALA A 101 -9.05 -8.21 4.36
N GLU A 102 -10.13 -8.65 5.02
CA GLU A 102 -11.16 -9.52 4.43
C GLU A 102 -11.89 -8.85 3.26
N LEU A 103 -12.19 -7.56 3.36
CA LEU A 103 -12.81 -6.80 2.26
C LEU A 103 -11.89 -6.73 1.04
N ILE A 104 -10.60 -6.48 1.26
CA ILE A 104 -9.59 -6.43 0.19
C ILE A 104 -9.48 -7.80 -0.48
N GLU A 105 -9.31 -8.87 0.29
CA GLU A 105 -9.20 -10.22 -0.25
C GLU A 105 -10.44 -10.60 -1.06
N ARG A 106 -11.63 -10.31 -0.53
CA ARG A 106 -12.89 -10.57 -1.23
C ARG A 106 -12.96 -9.80 -2.56
N ALA A 107 -12.55 -8.53 -2.58
CA ALA A 107 -12.52 -7.73 -3.81
C ALA A 107 -11.56 -8.33 -4.85
N ILE A 108 -10.38 -8.81 -4.43
CA ILE A 108 -9.40 -9.48 -5.29
C ILE A 108 -10.04 -10.74 -5.93
N ARG A 109 -10.64 -11.61 -5.11
CA ARG A 109 -11.19 -12.88 -5.57
C ARG A 109 -12.45 -12.73 -6.43
N SER A 110 -13.30 -11.72 -6.16
CA SER A 110 -14.60 -11.58 -6.83
C SER A 110 -14.60 -10.64 -8.02
N ALA A 111 -13.74 -9.62 -8.04
CA ALA A 111 -13.78 -8.56 -9.03
C ALA A 111 -12.60 -8.58 -10.02
N SER A 112 -11.59 -9.43 -9.79
CA SER A 112 -10.37 -9.50 -10.61
C SER A 112 -9.84 -8.10 -10.95
N PRO A 113 -9.35 -7.34 -9.96
CA PRO A 113 -8.85 -5.98 -10.18
C PRO A 113 -7.60 -6.01 -11.06
N ASP A 114 -7.32 -4.89 -11.71
CA ASP A 114 -6.14 -4.76 -12.57
C ASP A 114 -4.89 -4.41 -11.76
N LEU A 115 -5.05 -3.78 -10.57
CA LEU A 115 -3.96 -3.42 -9.64
C LEU A 115 -4.45 -3.45 -8.20
N VAL A 116 -3.63 -4.01 -7.31
CA VAL A 116 -3.82 -3.95 -5.86
C VAL A 116 -2.86 -2.93 -5.25
N ILE A 117 -3.38 -2.01 -4.41
CA ILE A 117 -2.55 -1.03 -3.70
C ILE A 117 -2.77 -1.17 -2.20
N LEU A 118 -1.70 -1.44 -1.47
CA LEU A 118 -1.74 -1.69 -0.04
C LEU A 118 -0.89 -0.65 0.71
N ASN A 119 -1.44 -0.08 1.78
CA ASN A 119 -0.76 1.01 2.45
C ASN A 119 0.60 0.58 3.02
N LYS A 120 0.66 -0.57 3.75
CA LYS A 120 1.95 -1.07 4.20
C LYS A 120 1.93 -2.55 4.59
N PHE A 121 3.12 -3.15 4.40
CA PHE A 121 3.56 -4.37 5.05
C PHE A 121 4.34 -4.00 6.30
N ALA A 122 3.90 -4.46 7.46
CA ALA A 122 4.44 -4.07 8.75
C ALA A 122 4.53 -5.27 9.71
N LYS A 123 4.44 -5.02 11.02
CA LYS A 123 4.60 -6.04 12.06
C LYS A 123 3.57 -7.17 11.95
N ALA A 124 2.31 -6.84 11.73
CA ALA A 124 1.24 -7.84 11.64
C ALA A 124 1.51 -8.86 10.53
N GLU A 125 1.96 -8.40 9.37
CA GLU A 125 2.30 -9.23 8.23
C GLU A 125 3.61 -10.01 8.42
N ALA A 126 4.62 -9.33 9.00
CA ALA A 126 5.96 -9.91 9.13
C ALA A 126 6.09 -10.93 10.25
N GLU A 127 5.49 -10.66 11.41
CA GLU A 127 5.71 -11.44 12.65
C GLU A 127 4.49 -12.28 13.04
N GLU A 128 3.27 -11.80 12.76
CA GLU A 128 2.03 -12.43 13.23
C GLU A 128 1.33 -13.24 12.12
N GLY A 129 1.78 -13.11 10.88
CA GLY A 129 1.24 -13.85 9.74
C GLY A 129 -0.17 -13.42 9.30
N GLY A 130 -0.68 -12.30 9.84
CA GLY A 130 -2.01 -11.76 9.56
C GLY A 130 -2.00 -10.53 8.64
N GLY A 131 -2.94 -9.61 8.88
CA GLY A 131 -3.05 -8.36 8.13
C GLY A 131 -3.38 -8.58 6.66
N VAL A 132 -2.67 -7.89 5.77
CA VAL A 132 -2.91 -7.98 4.31
C VAL A 132 -2.17 -9.12 3.62
N ARG A 133 -1.59 -10.05 4.37
CA ARG A 133 -0.78 -11.14 3.84
C ARG A 133 -1.56 -12.07 2.90
N ASP A 134 -2.79 -12.43 3.30
CA ASP A 134 -3.67 -13.27 2.50
C ASP A 134 -4.16 -12.55 1.24
N ALA A 135 -4.37 -11.23 1.33
CA ALA A 135 -4.68 -10.39 0.17
C ALA A 135 -3.51 -10.36 -0.84
N ILE A 136 -2.25 -10.27 -0.37
CA ILE A 136 -1.07 -10.35 -1.25
C ILE A 136 -1.01 -11.73 -1.91
N ALA A 137 -1.18 -12.82 -1.15
CA ALA A 137 -1.17 -14.18 -1.68
C ALA A 137 -2.26 -14.36 -2.75
N ALA A 138 -3.50 -13.93 -2.47
CA ALA A 138 -4.60 -13.99 -3.41
C ALA A 138 -4.33 -13.20 -4.71
N ALA A 139 -3.68 -12.04 -4.61
CA ALA A 139 -3.30 -11.25 -5.77
C ALA A 139 -2.23 -11.97 -6.61
N LEU A 140 -1.21 -12.56 -5.96
CA LEU A 140 -0.16 -13.33 -6.64
C LEU A 140 -0.71 -14.59 -7.33
N GLU A 141 -1.63 -15.32 -6.68
CA GLU A 141 -2.32 -16.48 -7.26
C GLU A 141 -3.13 -16.11 -8.51
N ALA A 142 -3.67 -14.90 -8.54
CA ALA A 142 -4.47 -14.39 -9.66
C ALA A 142 -3.64 -13.61 -10.71
N ASP A 143 -2.30 -13.58 -10.59
CA ASP A 143 -1.37 -12.77 -11.41
C ASP A 143 -1.72 -11.27 -11.45
N ILE A 144 -2.25 -10.75 -10.34
CA ILE A 144 -2.59 -9.34 -10.19
C ILE A 144 -1.43 -8.60 -9.55
N PRO A 145 -0.93 -7.50 -10.18
CA PRO A 145 0.17 -6.72 -9.63
C PRO A 145 -0.19 -6.03 -8.32
N VAL A 146 0.78 -5.99 -7.40
CA VAL A 146 0.65 -5.39 -6.07
C VAL A 146 1.64 -4.25 -5.87
N LEU A 147 1.15 -3.07 -5.56
CA LEU A 147 1.96 -1.94 -5.07
C LEU A 147 1.79 -1.84 -3.56
N ILE A 148 2.89 -1.90 -2.80
CA ILE A 148 2.82 -1.92 -1.34
C ILE A 148 3.93 -1.08 -0.70
N GLY A 149 3.62 -0.42 0.43
CA GLY A 149 4.63 0.22 1.26
C GLY A 149 5.27 -0.78 2.23
N VAL A 150 6.57 -0.67 2.47
CA VAL A 150 7.27 -1.49 3.47
C VAL A 150 8.29 -0.67 4.23
N ALA A 151 8.31 -0.80 5.57
CA ALA A 151 9.39 -0.23 6.37
C ALA A 151 10.67 -1.08 6.23
N ALA A 152 11.85 -0.43 6.29
CA ALA A 152 13.12 -1.11 6.11
C ALA A 152 13.31 -2.32 7.03
N ALA A 153 12.79 -2.25 8.27
CA ALA A 153 12.85 -3.34 9.24
C ALA A 153 12.11 -4.61 8.79
N TYR A 154 11.05 -4.47 7.97
CA TYR A 154 10.20 -5.59 7.53
C TYR A 154 10.41 -5.97 6.06
N ALA A 155 11.26 -5.25 5.34
CA ALA A 155 11.59 -5.53 3.95
C ALA A 155 12.17 -6.95 3.72
N PRO A 156 13.04 -7.49 4.61
CA PRO A 156 13.48 -8.88 4.49
C PRO A 156 12.32 -9.87 4.56
N ALA A 157 11.40 -9.72 5.52
CA ALA A 157 10.25 -10.61 5.69
C ALA A 157 9.30 -10.59 4.47
N LEU A 158 9.09 -9.42 3.85
CA LEU A 158 8.32 -9.33 2.61
C LEU A 158 9.01 -10.04 1.46
N ARG A 159 10.35 -9.91 1.36
CA ARG A 159 11.13 -10.61 0.34
C ARG A 159 11.09 -12.13 0.52
N ASP A 160 11.21 -12.60 1.77
CA ASP A 160 11.12 -14.03 2.08
C ASP A 160 9.73 -14.58 1.73
N PHE A 161 8.68 -13.78 1.92
CA PHE A 161 7.31 -14.15 1.61
C PHE A 161 7.02 -14.19 0.11
N ALA A 162 7.41 -13.16 -0.64
CA ALA A 162 7.05 -13.01 -2.06
C ALA A 162 8.19 -13.49 -3.02
N GLY A 163 9.36 -13.81 -2.50
CA GLY A 163 10.49 -14.34 -3.26
C GLY A 163 10.93 -13.43 -4.40
N ASP A 164 11.21 -14.06 -5.53
CA ASP A 164 11.65 -13.36 -6.74
C ASP A 164 10.55 -12.53 -7.43
N LEU A 165 9.31 -12.69 -7.02
CA LEU A 165 8.19 -11.87 -7.49
C LEU A 165 8.19 -10.46 -6.89
N CYS A 166 9.01 -10.19 -5.86
CA CYS A 166 9.08 -8.91 -5.17
C CYS A 166 10.31 -8.09 -5.58
N ALA A 167 10.08 -6.85 -6.03
CA ALA A 167 11.11 -5.83 -6.12
C ALA A 167 10.90 -4.77 -5.05
N ILE A 168 11.94 -4.48 -4.28
CA ILE A 168 11.94 -3.40 -3.29
C ILE A 168 12.60 -2.19 -3.93
N VAL A 169 11.90 -1.06 -3.93
CA VAL A 169 12.31 0.19 -4.58
C VAL A 169 12.32 1.35 -3.60
N ALA A 170 13.16 2.35 -3.86
CA ALA A 170 13.32 3.49 -2.97
C ALA A 170 12.55 4.73 -3.42
N ASP A 171 12.18 4.84 -4.70
CA ASP A 171 11.71 6.08 -5.29
C ASP A 171 10.51 5.92 -6.24
N GLU A 172 9.87 7.03 -6.51
CA GLU A 172 8.73 7.13 -7.42
C GLU A 172 9.09 6.77 -8.87
N ALA A 173 10.31 7.07 -9.32
CA ALA A 173 10.72 6.76 -10.69
C ALA A 173 10.74 5.25 -10.95
N ALA A 174 11.16 4.46 -9.95
CA ALA A 174 11.11 3.01 -10.03
C ALA A 174 9.66 2.48 -10.07
N VAL A 175 8.76 3.06 -9.28
CA VAL A 175 7.31 2.73 -9.34
C VAL A 175 6.74 3.04 -10.71
N ARG A 176 7.07 4.20 -11.29
CA ARG A 176 6.64 4.59 -12.64
C ARG A 176 7.12 3.61 -13.71
N ARG A 177 8.40 3.20 -13.66
CA ARG A 177 8.93 2.19 -14.59
C ARG A 177 8.19 0.85 -14.48
N TRP A 178 7.92 0.40 -13.25
CA TRP A 178 7.20 -0.84 -13.01
C TRP A 178 5.75 -0.79 -13.53
N LEU A 179 5.03 0.30 -13.27
CA LEU A 179 3.67 0.51 -13.79
C LEU A 179 3.69 0.63 -15.33
N GLY A 180 4.66 1.36 -15.90
CA GLY A 180 4.81 1.50 -17.34
C GLY A 180 5.06 0.17 -18.06
N ALA A 181 5.86 -0.70 -17.47
CA ALA A 181 6.11 -2.04 -18.02
C ALA A 181 4.84 -2.93 -18.04
N ARG A 182 3.88 -2.66 -17.14
CA ARG A 182 2.64 -3.46 -17.01
C ARG A 182 1.45 -2.89 -17.76
N PHE A 183 1.31 -1.58 -17.74
CA PHE A 183 0.11 -0.88 -18.23
C PHE A 183 0.39 0.07 -19.39
N GLY A 184 1.62 0.10 -19.90
CA GLY A 184 2.05 1.07 -20.91
C GLY A 184 2.44 2.42 -20.32
N GLU A 185 2.87 3.33 -21.18
CA GLU A 185 3.22 4.68 -20.75
C GLU A 185 1.98 5.43 -20.27
N TRP A 186 1.94 5.69 -18.97
CA TRP A 186 0.98 6.64 -18.42
C TRP A 186 1.59 8.03 -18.51
N GLU A 187 0.85 8.97 -19.10
CA GLU A 187 1.16 10.38 -18.90
C GLU A 187 0.95 10.70 -17.42
N TRP A 188 2.03 10.63 -16.67
CA TRP A 188 2.04 11.10 -15.30
C TRP A 188 1.78 12.61 -15.32
N LEU A 189 0.89 13.08 -14.45
CA LEU A 189 0.71 14.50 -14.23
C LEU A 189 2.09 15.14 -14.08
N ALA A 190 2.39 16.12 -14.92
CA ALA A 190 3.61 16.90 -14.80
C ALA A 190 3.68 17.45 -13.37
N GLU A 191 4.89 17.46 -12.80
CA GLU A 191 5.12 18.02 -11.48
C GLU A 191 4.55 19.45 -11.45
N GLY A 192 3.44 19.66 -10.74
CA GLY A 192 2.86 21.01 -10.56
C GLY A 192 1.36 21.19 -10.77
N GLU A 193 0.63 20.25 -11.36
CA GLU A 193 -0.83 20.36 -11.38
C GLU A 193 -1.43 19.83 -10.07
N ALA A 194 -1.47 20.72 -9.08
CA ALA A 194 -2.32 20.54 -7.91
C ALA A 194 -3.76 20.39 -8.40
N VAL A 195 -4.38 19.25 -8.11
CA VAL A 195 -5.82 19.07 -8.28
C VAL A 195 -6.51 20.23 -7.56
N ALA A 196 -7.11 21.14 -8.32
CA ALA A 196 -7.98 22.18 -7.78
C ALA A 196 -9.12 21.48 -7.04
N ARG A 197 -9.26 21.85 -5.77
CA ARG A 197 -10.28 21.34 -4.83
C ARG A 197 -11.70 21.65 -5.27
#